data_2c42823631e17ec5166addc00839c86f
#
_entry.id   2c42823631e17ec5166addc00839c86f
#
_cell.length_a   1.000
_cell.length_b   1.000
_cell.length_c   1.000
_cell.angle_alpha   90.00
_cell.angle_beta   90.00
_cell.angle_gamma   90.00
#
_symmetry.space_group_name_H-M   'P 1'
#
loop_
_entity.id
_entity.type
_entity.pdbx_description
1 polymer ?
#
loop_
_entity_poly.entity_id
_entity_poly.type
_entity_poly.pdbx_seq_one_letter_code
_entity_poly.pdbx_strand_id
1 'polypeptide(L)'
;MSDYAIHAENVVKQFGHFTAIENINLKVERGSIYGFLGPNGCGKSTTIRVLTGLLQPTAGLVNVLGLSIPKQSELLRLKIGYMTQKFSLYDDLTVQENLQFIGQIFGMNRSTLQQRTQAQLKTYGLDERRKQRVSGMSGGQKQRLALAAATMHNPELLFLDEPTSAVDPENRREFWEQLFDLSAQGTTILVTTHYMDEAERCHRLAIMEAGNSR
;
A
#
# COMPACT_ATOMS: atom_id res chain seq x y z
N MET A 1 -23.29 -6.34 -4.47
CA MET A 1 -21.83 -6.22 -4.39
C MET A 1 -21.49 -6.06 -2.91
N SER A 2 -20.42 -6.67 -2.40
CA SER A 2 -20.02 -6.48 -1.01
C SER A 2 -19.59 -5.02 -0.81
N ASP A 3 -20.10 -4.34 0.23
CA ASP A 3 -19.73 -2.97 0.58
C ASP A 3 -18.28 -2.89 1.11
N TYR A 4 -17.65 -4.05 1.33
CA TYR A 4 -16.30 -4.16 1.83
C TYR A 4 -15.28 -4.40 0.72
N ALA A 5 -14.19 -3.64 0.76
CA ALA A 5 -13.00 -3.87 -0.07
C ALA A 5 -12.17 -5.04 0.48
N ILE A 6 -12.13 -5.22 1.80
CA ILE A 6 -11.47 -6.33 2.48
C ILE A 6 -12.45 -6.96 3.47
N HIS A 7 -12.56 -8.27 3.43
CA HIS A 7 -13.26 -9.07 4.41
C HIS A 7 -12.40 -10.29 4.77
N ALA A 8 -11.89 -10.31 5.98
CA ALA A 8 -11.07 -11.39 6.51
C ALA A 8 -11.68 -11.93 7.81
N GLU A 9 -11.74 -13.24 7.95
CA GLU A 9 -12.33 -13.91 9.11
C GLU A 9 -11.39 -14.98 9.66
N ASN A 10 -11.13 -14.90 10.98
CA ASN A 10 -10.33 -15.86 11.74
C ASN A 10 -8.97 -16.14 11.09
N VAL A 11 -8.32 -15.12 10.54
CA VAL A 11 -7.06 -15.29 9.83
C VAL A 11 -5.92 -15.56 10.79
N VAL A 12 -5.22 -16.65 10.57
CA VAL A 12 -4.05 -17.08 11.32
C VAL A 12 -2.88 -17.25 10.36
N LYS A 13 -1.68 -16.81 10.78
CA LYS A 13 -0.43 -17.12 10.09
C LYS A 13 0.64 -17.59 11.07
N GLN A 14 1.11 -18.79 10.83
CA GLN A 14 2.19 -19.43 11.61
C GLN A 14 3.40 -19.72 10.73
N PHE A 15 4.57 -19.61 11.31
CA PHE A 15 5.86 -19.98 10.74
C PHE A 15 6.52 -20.98 11.72
N GLY A 16 6.39 -22.28 11.43
CA GLY A 16 6.79 -23.31 12.37
C GLY A 16 6.03 -23.18 13.71
N HIS A 17 6.76 -22.93 14.80
CA HIS A 17 6.17 -22.72 16.13
C HIS A 17 5.81 -21.26 16.44
N PHE A 18 6.18 -20.32 15.57
CA PHE A 18 5.91 -18.90 15.78
C PHE A 18 4.59 -18.48 15.11
N THR A 19 3.67 -17.91 15.89
CA THR A 19 2.42 -17.35 15.39
C THR A 19 2.61 -15.86 15.14
N ALA A 20 2.64 -15.46 13.86
CA ALA A 20 2.81 -14.07 13.45
C ALA A 20 1.49 -13.30 13.36
N ILE A 21 0.38 -14.00 13.12
CA ILE A 21 -0.99 -13.47 13.10
C ILE A 21 -1.87 -14.44 13.86
N GLU A 22 -2.56 -13.93 14.87
CA GLU A 22 -3.48 -14.71 15.68
C GLU A 22 -4.90 -14.17 15.53
N ASN A 23 -5.74 -14.92 14.82
CA ASN A 23 -7.20 -14.71 14.73
C ASN A 23 -7.62 -13.28 14.32
N ILE A 24 -7.09 -12.76 13.23
CA ILE A 24 -7.51 -11.44 12.71
C ILE A 24 -8.89 -11.53 12.04
N ASN A 25 -9.77 -10.63 12.46
CA ASN A 25 -11.06 -10.37 11.82
C ASN A 25 -11.07 -8.92 11.34
N LEU A 26 -11.30 -8.71 10.03
CA LEU A 26 -11.16 -7.39 9.42
C LEU A 26 -12.26 -7.14 8.38
N LYS A 27 -12.88 -5.96 8.47
CA LYS A 27 -13.81 -5.45 7.47
C LYS A 27 -13.41 -4.02 7.11
N VAL A 28 -13.01 -3.80 5.87
CA VAL A 28 -12.62 -2.49 5.35
C VAL A 28 -13.64 -2.04 4.32
N GLU A 29 -14.31 -0.93 4.58
CA GLU A 29 -15.29 -0.33 3.68
C GLU A 29 -14.62 0.28 2.44
N ARG A 30 -15.29 0.23 1.29
CA ARG A 30 -14.78 0.83 0.06
C ARG A 30 -14.64 2.34 0.19
N GLY A 31 -13.58 2.91 -0.38
CA GLY A 31 -13.29 4.35 -0.37
C GLY A 31 -12.82 4.89 0.99
N SER A 32 -12.62 4.04 2.00
CA SER A 32 -12.13 4.47 3.31
C SER A 32 -10.61 4.35 3.44
N ILE A 33 -10.05 5.15 4.36
CA ILE A 33 -8.68 4.96 4.87
C ILE A 33 -8.77 4.18 6.16
N TYR A 34 -8.21 2.97 6.17
CA TYR A 34 -8.17 2.08 7.32
C TYR A 34 -6.75 1.94 7.84
N GLY A 35 -6.55 2.26 9.12
CA GLY A 35 -5.26 2.22 9.79
C GLY A 35 -5.03 0.93 10.57
N PHE A 36 -3.83 0.35 10.46
CA PHE A 36 -3.29 -0.61 11.42
C PHE A 36 -2.24 0.07 12.28
N LEU A 37 -2.56 0.31 13.54
CA LEU A 37 -1.64 0.84 14.53
C LEU A 37 -1.06 -0.30 15.36
N GLY A 38 0.25 -0.30 15.57
CA GLY A 38 0.90 -1.26 16.47
C GLY A 38 2.41 -1.17 16.44
N PRO A 39 3.09 -1.71 17.44
CA PRO A 39 4.54 -1.72 17.51
C PRO A 39 5.18 -2.52 16.38
N ASN A 40 6.49 -2.34 16.20
CA ASN A 40 7.24 -3.15 15.25
C ASN A 40 7.22 -4.61 15.68
N GLY A 41 7.06 -5.52 14.69
CA GLY A 41 7.00 -6.95 14.93
C GLY A 41 5.64 -7.52 15.35
N CYS A 42 4.58 -6.70 15.53
CA CYS A 42 3.24 -7.19 15.88
C CYS A 42 2.47 -7.87 14.73
N GLY A 43 3.05 -8.01 13.54
CA GLY A 43 2.41 -8.71 12.42
C GLY A 43 1.78 -7.83 11.33
N LYS A 44 1.89 -6.49 11.39
CA LYS A 44 1.30 -5.56 10.40
C LYS A 44 1.67 -5.92 8.96
N SER A 45 2.97 -5.99 8.65
CA SER A 45 3.47 -6.32 7.31
C SER A 45 3.11 -7.75 6.90
N THR A 46 3.08 -8.69 7.85
CA THR A 46 2.64 -10.07 7.60
C THR A 46 1.17 -10.09 7.22
N THR A 47 0.34 -9.30 7.88
CA THR A 47 -1.09 -9.16 7.55
C THR A 47 -1.28 -8.62 6.14
N ILE A 48 -0.58 -7.54 5.77
CA ILE A 48 -0.62 -7.01 4.39
C ILE A 48 -0.24 -8.10 3.37
N ARG A 49 0.84 -8.85 3.63
CA ARG A 49 1.27 -9.92 2.71
C ARG A 49 0.25 -11.04 2.56
N VAL A 50 -0.49 -11.36 3.61
CA VAL A 50 -1.59 -12.33 3.55
C VAL A 50 -2.76 -11.74 2.74
N LEU A 51 -3.17 -10.51 3.00
CA LEU A 51 -4.27 -9.84 2.30
C LEU A 51 -3.99 -9.63 0.80
N THR A 52 -2.74 -9.39 0.43
CA THR A 52 -2.29 -9.23 -0.97
C THR A 52 -2.07 -10.57 -1.69
N GLY A 53 -2.14 -11.69 -0.97
CA GLY A 53 -1.89 -13.02 -1.52
C GLY A 53 -0.41 -13.34 -1.76
N LEU A 54 0.52 -12.50 -1.26
CA LEU A 54 1.96 -12.77 -1.30
C LEU A 54 2.35 -13.85 -0.28
N LEU A 55 1.51 -14.07 0.73
CA LEU A 55 1.72 -15.06 1.76
C LEU A 55 0.43 -15.83 2.02
N GLN A 56 0.50 -17.15 1.98
CA GLN A 56 -0.66 -18.00 2.26
C GLN A 56 -0.99 -17.98 3.76
N PRO A 57 -2.25 -17.75 4.17
CA PRO A 57 -2.67 -17.91 5.55
C PRO A 57 -2.58 -19.39 5.98
N THR A 58 -2.35 -19.63 7.27
CA THR A 58 -2.40 -20.99 7.85
C THR A 58 -3.85 -21.43 8.06
N ALA A 59 -4.73 -20.49 8.44
CA ALA A 59 -6.16 -20.72 8.61
C ALA A 59 -6.94 -19.41 8.39
N GLY A 60 -8.26 -19.53 8.29
CA GLY A 60 -9.17 -18.42 8.11
C GLY A 60 -9.52 -18.14 6.64
N LEU A 61 -10.39 -17.17 6.43
CA LEU A 61 -10.88 -16.77 5.12
C LEU A 61 -10.44 -15.34 4.81
N VAL A 62 -9.98 -15.12 3.58
CA VAL A 62 -9.59 -13.79 3.09
C VAL A 62 -10.30 -13.54 1.77
N ASN A 63 -11.07 -12.45 1.71
CA ASN A 63 -11.69 -11.93 0.51
C ASN A 63 -11.25 -10.47 0.32
N VAL A 64 -10.71 -10.14 -0.83
CA VAL A 64 -10.27 -8.79 -1.17
C VAL A 64 -10.85 -8.41 -2.54
N LEU A 65 -11.57 -7.30 -2.60
CA LEU A 65 -12.28 -6.83 -3.80
C LEU A 65 -13.20 -7.90 -4.43
N GLY A 66 -13.79 -8.76 -3.60
CA GLY A 66 -14.64 -9.87 -4.05
C GLY A 66 -13.86 -11.11 -4.52
N LEU A 67 -12.53 -11.10 -4.43
CA LEU A 67 -11.66 -12.21 -4.83
C LEU A 67 -11.24 -13.03 -3.61
N SER A 68 -11.34 -14.36 -3.71
CA SER A 68 -10.88 -15.30 -2.68
C SER A 68 -9.35 -15.43 -2.71
N ILE A 69 -8.69 -15.13 -1.61
CA ILE A 69 -7.23 -15.15 -1.48
C ILE A 69 -6.83 -16.37 -0.62
N PRO A 70 -5.81 -17.12 -1.03
CA PRO A 70 -4.82 -16.85 -2.10
C PRO A 70 -5.22 -17.33 -3.51
N LYS A 71 -6.35 -18.00 -3.71
CA LYS A 71 -6.72 -18.66 -4.98
C LYS A 71 -6.73 -17.70 -6.18
N GLN A 72 -7.14 -16.46 -5.98
CA GLN A 72 -7.28 -15.45 -7.03
C GLN A 72 -6.28 -14.29 -6.89
N SER A 73 -5.11 -14.54 -6.29
CA SER A 73 -4.09 -13.51 -6.04
C SER A 73 -3.57 -12.86 -7.31
N GLU A 74 -3.46 -13.59 -8.43
CA GLU A 74 -3.02 -13.03 -9.71
C GLU A 74 -3.99 -11.96 -10.22
N LEU A 75 -5.30 -12.21 -10.13
CA LEU A 75 -6.32 -11.23 -10.50
C LEU A 75 -6.31 -10.03 -9.54
N LEU A 76 -6.08 -10.27 -8.26
CA LEU A 76 -6.00 -9.21 -7.26
C LEU A 76 -4.85 -8.26 -7.54
N ARG A 77 -3.67 -8.76 -7.93
CA ARG A 77 -2.48 -7.92 -8.21
C ARG A 77 -2.71 -6.86 -9.28
N LEU A 78 -3.61 -7.11 -10.22
CA LEU A 78 -3.96 -6.13 -11.26
C LEU A 78 -4.83 -4.98 -10.75
N LYS A 79 -5.44 -5.14 -9.57
CA LYS A 79 -6.42 -4.21 -8.98
C LYS A 79 -5.90 -3.45 -7.78
N ILE A 80 -4.76 -3.85 -7.24
CA ILE A 80 -4.18 -3.26 -6.03
C ILE A 80 -2.86 -2.55 -6.32
N GLY A 81 -2.58 -1.50 -5.55
CA GLY A 81 -1.24 -0.96 -5.42
C GLY A 81 -0.63 -1.38 -4.08
N TYR A 82 0.68 -1.57 -4.06
CA TYR A 82 1.39 -1.93 -2.83
C TYR A 82 2.67 -1.12 -2.70
N MET A 83 2.78 -0.40 -1.61
CA MET A 83 3.96 0.35 -1.22
C MET A 83 4.58 -0.32 0.00
N THR A 84 5.76 -0.89 -0.18
CA THR A 84 6.50 -1.59 0.87
C THR A 84 7.22 -0.60 1.78
N GLN A 85 7.51 -1.00 3.02
CA GLN A 85 8.26 -0.20 3.99
C GLN A 85 9.63 0.25 3.45
N LYS A 86 10.34 -0.65 2.74
CA LYS A 86 11.58 -0.30 2.07
C LYS A 86 11.29 0.23 0.68
N PHE A 87 11.95 1.32 0.30
CA PHE A 87 11.88 1.84 -1.06
C PHE A 87 12.31 0.76 -2.06
N SER A 88 11.44 0.44 -3.02
CA SER A 88 11.58 -0.71 -3.92
C SER A 88 11.75 -0.33 -5.39
N LEU A 89 11.85 0.95 -5.71
CA LEU A 89 12.08 1.43 -7.07
C LEU A 89 13.57 1.48 -7.39
N TYR A 90 13.90 1.62 -8.66
CA TYR A 90 15.27 1.54 -9.18
C TYR A 90 15.98 2.89 -8.99
N ASP A 91 17.00 2.91 -8.14
CA ASP A 91 17.80 4.11 -7.84
C ASP A 91 18.60 4.63 -9.05
N ASP A 92 19.01 3.74 -9.95
CA ASP A 92 19.78 4.06 -11.16
C ASP A 92 18.93 4.62 -12.31
N LEU A 93 17.62 4.43 -12.25
CA LEU A 93 16.68 4.99 -13.21
C LEU A 93 16.24 6.40 -12.81
N THR A 94 15.82 7.16 -13.79
CA THR A 94 15.16 8.46 -13.55
C THR A 94 13.75 8.27 -12.99
N VAL A 95 13.19 9.34 -12.46
CA VAL A 95 11.79 9.39 -11.99
C VAL A 95 10.83 8.92 -13.09
N GLN A 96 10.97 9.46 -14.29
CA GLN A 96 10.12 9.10 -15.43
C GLN A 96 10.30 7.65 -15.86
N GLU A 97 11.53 7.15 -15.94
CA GLU A 97 11.83 5.77 -16.32
C GLU A 97 11.23 4.76 -15.32
N ASN A 98 11.28 5.05 -14.00
CA ASN A 98 10.62 4.22 -12.99
C ASN A 98 9.10 4.13 -13.23
N LEU A 99 8.42 5.26 -13.44
CA LEU A 99 6.98 5.27 -13.72
C LEU A 99 6.64 4.53 -15.01
N GLN A 100 7.44 4.74 -16.08
CA GLN A 100 7.25 4.05 -17.36
C GLN A 100 7.43 2.54 -17.21
N PHE A 101 8.44 2.10 -16.47
CA PHE A 101 8.69 0.69 -16.19
C PHE A 101 7.50 0.04 -15.47
N ILE A 102 6.96 0.68 -14.44
CA ILE A 102 5.77 0.18 -13.75
C ILE A 102 4.56 0.11 -14.67
N GLY A 103 4.30 1.15 -15.47
CA GLY A 103 3.20 1.14 -16.43
C GLY A 103 3.32 0.03 -17.48
N GLN A 104 4.55 -0.30 -17.91
CA GLN A 104 4.81 -1.42 -18.81
C GLN A 104 4.51 -2.78 -18.15
N ILE A 105 4.86 -2.95 -16.86
CA ILE A 105 4.50 -4.17 -16.10
C ILE A 105 2.99 -4.38 -16.09
N PHE A 106 2.19 -3.30 -15.97
CA PHE A 106 0.73 -3.36 -16.06
C PHE A 106 0.18 -3.41 -17.49
N GLY A 107 1.03 -3.64 -18.50
CA GLY A 107 0.61 -3.83 -19.88
C GLY A 107 0.07 -2.60 -20.59
N MET A 108 0.42 -1.38 -20.13
CA MET A 108 -0.04 -0.14 -20.76
C MET A 108 0.55 0.00 -22.17
N ASN A 109 -0.30 0.31 -23.15
CA ASN A 109 0.17 0.69 -24.47
C ASN A 109 0.89 2.04 -24.44
N ARG A 110 1.64 2.35 -25.50
CA ARG A 110 2.50 3.54 -25.57
C ARG A 110 1.76 4.85 -25.28
N SER A 111 0.55 5.02 -25.81
CA SER A 111 -0.24 6.24 -25.62
C SER A 111 -0.70 6.39 -24.17
N THR A 112 -1.31 5.34 -23.61
CA THR A 112 -1.74 5.30 -22.21
C THR A 112 -0.57 5.49 -21.27
N LEU A 113 0.55 4.83 -21.52
CA LEU A 113 1.77 4.94 -20.72
C LEU A 113 2.27 6.39 -20.67
N GLN A 114 2.33 7.07 -21.82
CA GLN A 114 2.77 8.48 -21.88
C GLN A 114 1.82 9.38 -21.11
N GLN A 115 0.51 9.25 -21.32
CA GLN A 115 -0.50 10.05 -20.63
C GLN A 115 -0.46 9.84 -19.11
N ARG A 116 -0.43 8.56 -18.68
CA ARG A 116 -0.39 8.21 -17.25
C ARG A 116 0.91 8.69 -16.60
N THR A 117 2.07 8.50 -17.24
CA THR A 117 3.34 8.99 -16.73
C THR A 117 3.29 10.51 -16.52
N GLN A 118 2.80 11.26 -17.48
CA GLN A 118 2.71 12.71 -17.35
C GLN A 118 1.72 13.15 -16.28
N ALA A 119 0.57 12.48 -16.17
CA ALA A 119 -0.42 12.74 -15.12
C ALA A 119 0.18 12.48 -13.72
N GLN A 120 0.87 11.35 -13.52
CA GLN A 120 1.52 11.02 -12.25
C GLN A 120 2.61 12.02 -11.87
N LEU A 121 3.48 12.39 -12.80
CA LEU A 121 4.50 13.41 -12.58
C LEU A 121 3.90 14.72 -12.07
N LYS A 122 2.80 15.17 -12.70
CA LYS A 122 2.10 16.39 -12.30
C LYS A 122 1.41 16.26 -10.95
N THR A 123 0.64 15.18 -10.75
CA THR A 123 -0.15 14.96 -9.52
C THR A 123 0.74 14.90 -8.28
N TYR A 124 1.90 14.27 -8.39
CA TYR A 124 2.81 14.10 -7.26
C TYR A 124 3.96 15.14 -7.20
N GLY A 125 3.88 16.21 -8.00
CA GLY A 125 4.86 17.30 -7.98
C GLY A 125 6.27 16.87 -8.38
N LEU A 126 6.38 15.92 -9.31
CA LEU A 126 7.65 15.35 -9.78
C LEU A 126 8.04 15.79 -11.19
N ASP A 127 7.26 16.66 -11.83
CA ASP A 127 7.42 17.02 -13.23
C ASP A 127 8.77 17.69 -13.54
N GLU A 128 9.21 18.63 -12.71
CA GLU A 128 10.51 19.29 -12.85
C GLU A 128 11.70 18.34 -12.65
N ARG A 129 11.46 17.22 -11.95
CA ARG A 129 12.46 16.20 -11.61
C ARG A 129 12.40 14.96 -12.47
N ARG A 130 11.62 14.98 -13.56
CA ARG A 130 11.37 13.80 -14.40
C ARG A 130 12.63 13.10 -14.88
N LYS A 131 13.70 13.87 -15.15
CA LYS A 131 15.00 13.36 -15.62
C LYS A 131 16.02 13.14 -14.50
N GLN A 132 15.67 13.45 -13.25
CA GLN A 132 16.54 13.22 -12.11
C GLN A 132 16.60 11.73 -11.80
N ARG A 133 17.81 11.21 -11.54
CA ARG A 133 17.98 9.83 -11.01
C ARG A 133 17.47 9.75 -9.60
N VAL A 134 16.83 8.62 -9.27
CA VAL A 134 16.21 8.39 -7.97
C VAL A 134 17.25 8.33 -6.84
N SER A 135 18.48 7.89 -7.12
CA SER A 135 19.59 7.91 -6.16
C SER A 135 19.86 9.28 -5.54
N GLY A 136 19.62 10.36 -6.29
CA GLY A 136 19.82 11.75 -5.83
C GLY A 136 18.59 12.40 -5.16
N MET A 137 17.51 11.66 -4.94
CA MET A 137 16.28 12.18 -4.34
C MET A 137 16.30 12.12 -2.80
N SER A 138 15.64 13.10 -2.15
CA SER A 138 15.37 13.04 -0.71
C SER A 138 14.37 11.93 -0.35
N GLY A 139 14.31 11.57 0.94
CA GLY A 139 13.35 10.56 1.42
C GLY A 139 11.91 10.90 1.08
N GLY A 140 11.45 12.12 1.31
CA GLY A 140 10.10 12.57 0.97
C GLY A 140 9.81 12.53 -0.54
N GLN A 141 10.79 12.88 -1.38
CA GLN A 141 10.66 12.76 -2.84
C GLN A 141 10.56 11.29 -3.28
N LYS A 142 11.37 10.40 -2.70
CA LYS A 142 11.28 8.95 -2.94
C LYS A 142 9.90 8.40 -2.55
N GLN A 143 9.35 8.85 -1.43
CA GLN A 143 8.02 8.43 -0.99
C GLN A 143 6.91 8.90 -1.95
N ARG A 144 6.96 10.14 -2.42
CA ARG A 144 6.03 10.63 -3.45
C ARG A 144 6.13 9.82 -4.76
N LEU A 145 7.34 9.49 -5.18
CA LEU A 145 7.55 8.63 -6.35
C LEU A 145 7.01 7.21 -6.13
N ALA A 146 7.22 6.63 -4.95
CA ALA A 146 6.69 5.31 -4.62
C ALA A 146 5.16 5.29 -4.65
N LEU A 147 4.49 6.33 -4.12
CA LEU A 147 3.05 6.47 -4.19
C LEU A 147 2.56 6.67 -5.64
N ALA A 148 3.26 7.51 -6.43
CA ALA A 148 2.98 7.69 -7.85
C ALA A 148 3.07 6.36 -8.62
N ALA A 149 4.08 5.55 -8.35
CA ALA A 149 4.26 4.23 -8.94
C ALA A 149 3.15 3.25 -8.51
N ALA A 150 2.82 3.20 -7.22
CA ALA A 150 1.77 2.33 -6.69
C ALA A 150 0.37 2.67 -7.23
N THR A 151 0.15 3.91 -7.68
CA THR A 151 -1.12 4.39 -8.26
C THR A 151 -1.12 4.48 -9.78
N MET A 152 -0.03 4.06 -10.44
CA MET A 152 0.15 4.20 -11.89
C MET A 152 -1.00 3.59 -12.70
N HIS A 153 -1.54 2.46 -12.27
CA HIS A 153 -2.59 1.69 -12.93
C HIS A 153 -4.01 1.93 -12.40
N ASN A 154 -4.23 3.00 -11.61
CA ASN A 154 -5.50 3.32 -10.95
C ASN A 154 -6.07 2.16 -10.11
N PRO A 155 -5.38 1.71 -9.08
CA PRO A 155 -5.86 0.60 -8.26
C PRO A 155 -7.14 0.96 -7.51
N GLU A 156 -7.99 -0.05 -7.27
CA GLU A 156 -9.19 0.08 -6.43
C GLU A 156 -8.83 0.12 -4.93
N LEU A 157 -7.68 -0.49 -4.56
CA LEU A 157 -7.21 -0.62 -3.19
C LEU A 157 -5.70 -0.43 -3.12
N LEU A 158 -5.24 0.38 -2.16
CA LEU A 158 -3.84 0.59 -1.84
C LEU A 158 -3.49 -0.06 -0.50
N PHE A 159 -2.38 -0.79 -0.50
CA PHE A 159 -1.71 -1.23 0.72
C PHE A 159 -0.43 -0.43 0.92
N LEU A 160 -0.32 0.23 2.07
CA LEU A 160 0.82 1.08 2.42
C LEU A 160 1.45 0.58 3.71
N ASP A 161 2.66 0.04 3.62
CA ASP A 161 3.35 -0.56 4.77
C ASP A 161 4.35 0.44 5.37
N GLU A 162 3.96 1.11 6.46
CA GLU A 162 4.72 2.16 7.15
C GLU A 162 5.30 3.22 6.19
N PRO A 163 4.46 3.83 5.34
CA PRO A 163 4.93 4.61 4.20
C PRO A 163 5.74 5.86 4.57
N THR A 164 5.60 6.34 5.79
CA THR A 164 6.19 7.61 6.26
C THR A 164 7.21 7.45 7.38
N SER A 165 7.64 6.22 7.67
CA SER A 165 8.52 5.90 8.80
C SER A 165 9.89 6.62 8.77
N ALA A 166 10.37 7.00 7.59
CA ALA A 166 11.65 7.69 7.39
C ALA A 166 11.49 9.10 6.76
N VAL A 167 10.31 9.72 6.96
CA VAL A 167 9.96 10.99 6.32
C VAL A 167 9.83 12.07 7.40
N ASP A 168 10.34 13.28 7.12
CA ASP A 168 10.21 14.42 8.00
C ASP A 168 8.74 14.89 8.11
N PRO A 169 8.38 15.68 9.17
CA PRO A 169 6.99 16.03 9.46
C PRO A 169 6.27 16.79 8.34
N GLU A 170 6.97 17.64 7.57
CA GLU A 170 6.37 18.42 6.50
C GLU A 170 5.99 17.51 5.31
N ASN A 171 6.94 16.74 4.81
CA ASN A 171 6.68 15.77 3.74
C ASN A 171 5.65 14.71 4.15
N ARG A 172 5.60 14.32 5.45
CA ARG A 172 4.58 13.42 5.98
C ARG A 172 3.19 14.02 5.86
N ARG A 173 3.01 15.31 6.17
CA ARG A 173 1.72 16.00 6.03
C ARG A 173 1.26 16.02 4.57
N GLU A 174 2.14 16.39 3.64
CA GLU A 174 1.84 16.39 2.20
C GLU A 174 1.46 15.00 1.70
N PHE A 175 2.15 13.97 2.17
CA PHE A 175 1.83 12.58 1.81
C PHE A 175 0.41 12.20 2.26
N TRP A 176 0.00 12.56 3.47
CA TRP A 176 -1.35 12.29 3.96
C TRP A 176 -2.43 13.07 3.21
N GLU A 177 -2.16 14.29 2.76
CA GLU A 177 -3.07 15.04 1.88
C GLU A 177 -3.31 14.28 0.57
N GLN A 178 -2.27 13.71 -0.02
CA GLN A 178 -2.40 12.86 -1.21
C GLN A 178 -3.25 11.60 -0.94
N LEU A 179 -3.16 11.00 0.25
CA LEU A 179 -4.01 9.86 0.61
C LEU A 179 -5.49 10.27 0.75
N PHE A 180 -5.76 11.44 1.31
CA PHE A 180 -7.14 11.96 1.38
C PHE A 180 -7.72 12.22 -0.01
N ASP A 181 -6.95 12.79 -0.92
CA ASP A 181 -7.36 13.01 -2.31
C ASP A 181 -7.67 11.70 -3.02
N LEU A 182 -6.85 10.68 -2.86
CA LEU A 182 -7.08 9.33 -3.41
C LEU A 182 -8.36 8.69 -2.85
N SER A 183 -8.56 8.79 -1.53
CA SER A 183 -9.76 8.27 -0.86
C SER A 183 -11.02 9.02 -1.33
N ALA A 184 -10.97 10.33 -1.47
CA ALA A 184 -12.07 11.15 -2.01
C ALA A 184 -12.42 10.78 -3.46
N GLN A 185 -11.47 10.28 -4.25
CA GLN A 185 -11.68 9.74 -5.59
C GLN A 185 -12.19 8.29 -5.60
N GLY A 186 -12.39 7.69 -4.43
CA GLY A 186 -12.95 6.34 -4.28
C GLY A 186 -11.93 5.22 -4.09
N THR A 187 -10.63 5.51 -4.04
CA THR A 187 -9.61 4.51 -3.73
C THR A 187 -9.69 4.11 -2.26
N THR A 188 -9.79 2.82 -1.98
CA THR A 188 -9.68 2.30 -0.61
C THR A 188 -8.22 2.23 -0.20
N ILE A 189 -7.88 2.56 1.02
CA ILE A 189 -6.50 2.59 1.50
C ILE A 189 -6.40 1.83 2.82
N LEU A 190 -5.49 0.87 2.88
CA LEU A 190 -5.05 0.25 4.13
C LEU A 190 -3.61 0.65 4.40
N VAL A 191 -3.40 1.35 5.52
CA VAL A 191 -2.09 1.87 5.92
C VAL A 191 -1.68 1.30 7.27
N THR A 192 -0.44 0.82 7.36
CA THR A 192 0.16 0.45 8.65
C THR A 192 1.01 1.61 9.17
N THR A 193 0.96 1.83 10.46
CA THR A 193 1.78 2.84 11.14
C THR A 193 2.07 2.44 12.57
N HIS A 194 3.11 3.01 13.14
CA HIS A 194 3.38 2.97 14.58
C HIS A 194 3.25 4.37 15.23
N TYR A 195 2.84 5.37 14.44
CA TYR A 195 2.59 6.73 14.90
C TYR A 195 1.11 6.96 15.21
N MET A 196 0.82 7.46 16.42
CA MET A 196 -0.55 7.71 16.86
C MET A 196 -1.20 8.86 16.06
N ASP A 197 -0.46 9.92 15.76
CA ASP A 197 -0.92 11.06 14.99
C ASP A 197 -1.32 10.71 13.55
N GLU A 198 -0.74 9.67 12.98
CA GLU A 198 -1.16 9.13 11.69
C GLU A 198 -2.42 8.27 11.81
N ALA A 199 -2.49 7.45 12.86
CA ALA A 199 -3.66 6.62 13.12
C ALA A 199 -4.94 7.45 13.31
N GLU A 200 -4.83 8.61 13.97
CA GLU A 200 -5.93 9.56 14.17
C GLU A 200 -6.47 10.15 12.86
N ARG A 201 -5.70 10.11 11.77
CA ARG A 201 -6.13 10.59 10.44
C ARG A 201 -6.95 9.57 9.67
N CYS A 202 -6.97 8.31 10.10
CA CYS A 202 -7.72 7.25 9.43
C CYS A 202 -9.22 7.34 9.75
N HIS A 203 -10.07 6.94 8.78
CA HIS A 203 -11.50 6.86 9.01
C HIS A 203 -11.87 5.76 10.00
N ARG A 204 -11.09 4.66 10.01
CA ARG A 204 -11.21 3.54 10.95
C ARG A 204 -9.82 3.05 11.31
N LEU A 205 -9.72 2.45 12.48
CA LEU A 205 -8.47 1.99 13.06
C LEU A 205 -8.62 0.61 13.67
N ALA A 206 -7.64 -0.26 13.46
CA ALA A 206 -7.40 -1.45 14.27
C ALA A 206 -6.07 -1.33 15.01
N ILE A 207 -6.07 -1.70 16.27
CA ILE A 207 -4.85 -1.75 17.08
C ILE A 207 -4.38 -3.21 17.10
N MET A 208 -3.13 -3.42 16.70
CA MET A 208 -2.47 -4.73 16.75
C MET A 208 -1.49 -4.73 17.93
N GLU A 209 -1.68 -5.65 18.83
CA GLU A 209 -0.75 -5.91 19.93
C GLU A 209 0.27 -6.97 19.51
N ALA A 210 1.49 -6.88 20.05
CA ALA A 210 2.45 -7.96 19.89
C ALA A 210 1.89 -9.21 20.57
N GLY A 211 1.67 -10.26 19.81
CA GLY A 211 1.25 -11.55 20.37
C GLY A 211 2.27 -11.97 21.42
N ASN A 212 1.81 -12.29 22.62
CA ASN A 212 2.65 -12.82 23.68
C ASN A 212 3.26 -14.14 23.19
N SER A 213 4.53 -14.10 22.80
CA SER A 213 5.34 -15.31 22.73
C SER A 213 5.55 -15.78 24.18
N ARG A 214 4.65 -16.63 24.67
CA ARG A 214 4.94 -17.52 25.77
C ARG A 214 5.49 -18.83 25.24
#